data_93ead528d5d4cb454ce1896f22b6742b
#
_entry.id   93ead528d5d4cb454ce1896f22b6742b
#
_cell.length_a   1.000
_cell.length_b   1.000
_cell.length_c   1.000
_cell.angle_alpha   90.00
_cell.angle_beta   90.00
_cell.angle_gamma   90.00
#
_symmetry.space_group_name_H-M   'P 1'
#
loop_
_entity.id
_entity.type
_entity.pdbx_description
1 polymer ?
#
loop_
_entity_poly.entity_id
_entity_poly.type
_entity_poly.pdbx_seq_one_letter_code
_entity_poly.pdbx_strand_id
1 'polypeptide(L)'
;MLISNHSHGRTLYITGEGKSGIVGKRLASSLTSIGISAQFIAPMDWVHGELGHLKEGDTVMMISHSGKNQTLERLIRLFKERKIVTIGMCGNKKVKVLKEMDAVRYRKRSLYI
;
A
#
# COMPACT_ATOMS: atom_id res chain seq x y z
N MET A 1 4.59 -9.09 -10.40
CA MET A 1 3.35 -8.34 -10.09
C MET A 1 3.48 -6.84 -10.32
N LEU A 2 4.39 -6.15 -9.65
CA LEU A 2 4.52 -4.71 -9.80
C LEU A 2 4.94 -4.28 -11.20
N ILE A 3 5.93 -4.97 -11.74
CA ILE A 3 6.42 -4.69 -13.09
C ILE A 3 5.32 -4.95 -14.11
N SER A 4 4.57 -6.02 -13.92
CA SER A 4 3.47 -6.37 -14.80
C SER A 4 2.40 -5.28 -14.81
N ASN A 5 2.01 -4.78 -13.63
CA ASN A 5 1.03 -3.70 -13.54
C ASN A 5 1.54 -2.44 -14.22
N HIS A 6 2.82 -2.12 -14.02
CA HIS A 6 3.41 -0.94 -14.63
C HIS A 6 3.41 -1.05 -16.16
N SER A 7 3.77 -2.21 -16.69
CA SER A 7 3.81 -2.40 -18.15
C SER A 7 2.43 -2.30 -18.80
N HIS A 8 1.36 -2.41 -18.02
CA HIS A 8 -0.01 -2.20 -18.50
C HIS A 8 -0.50 -0.78 -18.25
N GLY A 9 0.40 0.14 -17.93
CA GLY A 9 0.06 1.54 -17.73
C GLY A 9 -0.61 1.86 -16.39
N ARG A 10 -0.51 0.95 -15.43
CA ARG A 10 -1.10 1.16 -14.10
C ARG A 10 -0.11 1.75 -13.14
N THR A 11 -0.62 2.38 -12.10
CA THR A 11 0.19 3.02 -11.07
C THR A 11 0.24 2.15 -9.82
N LEU A 12 1.40 2.09 -9.20
CA LEU A 12 1.54 1.53 -7.87
C LEU A 12 1.29 2.65 -6.87
N TYR A 13 0.26 2.49 -6.04
CA TYR A 13 0.00 3.43 -4.95
C TYR A 13 0.59 2.86 -3.67
N ILE A 14 1.19 3.72 -2.86
CA ILE A 14 1.81 3.33 -1.60
C ILE A 14 1.17 4.16 -0.51
N THR A 15 0.84 3.53 0.61
CA THR A 15 0.22 4.22 1.73
C THR A 15 0.79 3.73 3.06
N GLY A 16 0.71 4.56 4.08
CA GLY A 16 1.19 4.25 5.42
C GLY A 16 1.13 5.48 6.30
N GLU A 17 1.03 5.29 7.59
CA GLU A 17 0.98 6.38 8.55
C GLU A 17 2.27 6.54 9.32
N GLY A 18 2.56 7.75 9.79
CA GLY A 18 3.71 8.05 10.64
C GLY A 18 5.02 7.70 9.95
N LYS A 19 5.86 6.95 10.64
CA LYS A 19 7.15 6.54 10.09
C LYS A 19 6.99 5.67 8.85
N SER A 20 5.96 4.83 8.83
CA SER A 20 5.65 4.02 7.65
C SER A 20 5.31 4.89 6.45
N GLY A 21 4.66 6.03 6.68
CA GLY A 21 4.38 7.00 5.64
C GLY A 21 5.64 7.61 5.05
N ILE A 22 6.63 7.89 5.91
CA ILE A 22 7.92 8.42 5.46
C ILE A 22 8.63 7.41 4.57
N VAL A 23 8.63 6.15 4.97
CA VAL A 23 9.21 5.06 4.17
C VAL A 23 8.48 4.95 2.83
N GLY A 24 7.16 5.03 2.86
CA GLY A 24 6.35 4.93 1.65
C GLY A 24 6.62 6.06 0.66
N LYS A 25 6.79 7.28 1.16
CA LYS A 25 7.12 8.43 0.31
C LYS A 25 8.48 8.25 -0.35
N ARG A 26 9.46 7.77 0.40
CA ARG A 26 10.80 7.51 -0.16
C ARG A 26 10.76 6.43 -1.21
N LEU A 27 10.03 5.37 -0.94
CA LEU A 27 9.90 4.28 -1.90
C LEU A 27 9.24 4.77 -3.20
N ALA A 28 8.17 5.52 -3.09
CA ALA A 28 7.48 6.07 -4.26
C ALA A 28 8.42 6.96 -5.09
N SER A 29 9.19 7.81 -4.42
CA SER A 29 10.16 8.67 -5.08
C SER A 29 11.24 7.87 -5.81
N SER A 30 11.77 6.84 -5.15
CA SER A 30 12.81 6.00 -5.74
C SER A 30 12.30 5.25 -6.95
N LEU A 31 11.10 4.68 -6.87
CA LEU A 31 10.50 3.97 -7.99
C LEU A 31 10.23 4.89 -9.18
N THR A 32 9.72 6.08 -8.89
CA THR A 32 9.46 7.06 -9.94
C THR A 32 10.76 7.46 -10.65
N SER A 33 11.85 7.57 -9.92
CA SER A 33 13.14 7.96 -10.50
C SER A 33 13.69 6.93 -11.49
N ILE A 34 13.25 5.69 -11.39
CA ILE A 34 13.67 4.65 -12.34
C ILE A 34 12.58 4.29 -13.35
N GLY A 35 11.57 5.16 -13.47
CA GLY A 35 10.56 5.01 -14.50
C GLY A 35 9.32 4.21 -14.14
N ILE A 36 9.20 3.77 -12.90
CA ILE A 36 8.01 3.07 -12.44
C ILE A 36 7.02 4.09 -11.91
N SER A 37 5.79 4.08 -12.44
CA SER A 37 4.76 4.98 -11.98
C SER A 37 4.35 4.59 -10.56
N ALA A 38 4.73 5.38 -9.57
CA ALA A 38 4.44 5.15 -8.18
C ALA A 38 4.07 6.46 -7.50
N GLN A 39 3.08 6.40 -6.60
CA GLN A 39 2.60 7.59 -5.91
C GLN A 39 2.25 7.25 -4.47
N PHE A 40 2.69 8.09 -3.54
CA PHE A 40 2.30 7.94 -2.15
C PHE A 40 1.01 8.71 -1.89
N ILE A 41 0.06 8.07 -1.20
CA ILE A 41 -1.18 8.72 -0.76
C ILE A 41 -1.36 8.37 0.71
N ALA A 42 -1.53 9.39 1.55
CA ALA A 42 -1.74 9.18 2.98
C ALA A 42 -3.07 8.46 3.23
N PRO A 43 -3.16 7.63 4.28
CA PRO A 43 -4.37 6.84 4.54
C PRO A 43 -5.66 7.65 4.61
N MET A 44 -5.62 8.81 5.25
CA MET A 44 -6.82 9.65 5.35
C MET A 44 -7.23 10.27 4.03
N ASP A 45 -6.28 10.51 3.15
CA ASP A 45 -6.60 11.11 1.84
C ASP A 45 -7.40 10.17 0.97
N TRP A 46 -7.21 8.87 1.12
CA TRP A 46 -8.04 7.90 0.41
C TRP A 46 -9.51 8.11 0.72
N VAL A 47 -9.81 8.30 2.00
CA VAL A 47 -11.19 8.48 2.45
C VAL A 47 -11.78 9.79 1.95
N HIS A 48 -10.96 10.79 1.77
CA HIS A 48 -11.39 12.14 1.37
C HIS A 48 -11.35 12.40 -0.13
N GLY A 49 -11.38 11.38 -0.94
CA GLY A 49 -11.55 11.54 -2.38
C GLY A 49 -10.52 10.85 -3.26
N GLU A 50 -9.35 10.52 -2.71
CA GLU A 50 -8.30 9.91 -3.53
C GLU A 50 -8.65 8.50 -4.04
N LEU A 51 -9.67 7.86 -3.45
CA LEU A 51 -10.18 6.60 -3.97
C LEU A 51 -10.61 6.70 -5.44
N GLY A 52 -10.99 7.89 -5.88
CA GLY A 52 -11.38 8.11 -7.25
C GLY A 52 -10.27 7.91 -8.28
N HIS A 53 -9.02 7.91 -7.86
CA HIS A 53 -7.90 7.66 -8.76
C HIS A 53 -7.76 6.19 -9.15
N LEU A 54 -8.32 5.31 -8.34
CA LEU A 54 -8.11 3.87 -8.52
C LEU A 54 -8.90 3.30 -9.68
N LYS A 55 -8.23 2.44 -10.43
CA LYS A 55 -8.83 1.68 -11.52
C LYS A 55 -8.70 0.20 -11.19
N GLU A 56 -9.65 -0.60 -11.64
CA GLU A 56 -9.59 -2.03 -11.43
C GLU A 56 -8.25 -2.58 -11.90
N GLY A 57 -7.60 -3.35 -11.06
CA GLY A 57 -6.29 -3.92 -11.34
C GLY A 57 -5.11 -3.07 -10.91
N ASP A 58 -5.33 -1.86 -10.39
CA ASP A 58 -4.26 -1.09 -9.76
C ASP A 58 -3.78 -1.81 -8.51
N THR A 59 -2.57 -1.48 -8.08
CA THR A 59 -1.96 -2.09 -6.90
C THR A 59 -1.75 -1.04 -5.83
N VAL A 60 -2.11 -1.36 -4.59
CA VAL A 60 -1.81 -0.53 -3.43
C VAL A 60 -0.93 -1.31 -2.47
N MET A 61 0.22 -0.75 -2.14
CA MET A 61 1.11 -1.29 -1.12
C MET A 61 0.85 -0.54 0.19
N MET A 62 0.55 -1.29 1.23
CA MET A 62 0.25 -0.72 2.55
C MET A 62 1.38 -1.07 3.50
N ILE A 63 2.01 -0.04 4.06
CA ILE A 63 3.13 -0.20 4.98
C ILE A 63 2.67 0.11 6.39
N SER A 64 2.87 -0.83 7.31
CA SER A 64 2.49 -0.64 8.71
C SER A 64 3.37 -1.49 9.59
N HIS A 65 4.04 -0.87 10.56
CA HIS A 65 4.89 -1.63 11.47
C HIS A 65 4.06 -2.57 12.35
N SER A 66 3.04 -2.06 13.00
CA SER A 66 2.19 -2.86 13.88
C SER A 66 1.12 -3.65 13.14
N GLY A 67 0.67 -3.16 12.01
CA GLY A 67 -0.47 -3.70 11.30
C GLY A 67 -1.80 -3.46 12.01
N LYS A 68 -1.79 -2.79 13.15
CA LYS A 68 -2.98 -2.52 13.94
C LYS A 68 -3.45 -1.11 13.67
N ASN A 69 -4.24 -0.94 12.65
CA ASN A 69 -4.73 0.38 12.28
C ASN A 69 -6.11 0.23 11.67
N GLN A 70 -7.09 0.81 12.33
CA GLN A 70 -8.48 0.73 11.89
C GLN A 70 -8.69 1.38 10.53
N THR A 71 -7.98 2.45 10.26
CA THR A 71 -8.06 3.11 8.96
C THR A 71 -7.59 2.19 7.85
N LEU A 72 -6.46 1.51 8.07
CA LEU A 72 -5.94 0.56 7.09
C LEU A 72 -6.87 -0.63 6.90
N GLU A 73 -7.46 -1.15 7.98
CA GLU A 73 -8.42 -2.23 7.88
C GLU A 73 -9.62 -1.85 7.02
N ARG A 74 -10.12 -0.65 7.23
CA ARG A 74 -11.24 -0.13 6.45
C ARG A 74 -10.86 0.04 4.98
N LEU A 75 -9.66 0.56 4.73
CA LEU A 75 -9.18 0.75 3.37
C LEU A 75 -9.03 -0.55 2.62
N ILE A 76 -8.52 -1.59 3.28
CA ILE A 76 -8.37 -2.90 2.62
C ILE A 76 -9.70 -3.41 2.11
N ARG A 77 -10.76 -3.25 2.89
CA ARG A 77 -12.10 -3.67 2.46
C ARG A 77 -12.58 -2.88 1.26
N LEU A 78 -12.32 -1.57 1.27
CA LEU A 78 -12.69 -0.71 0.14
C LEU A 78 -11.91 -1.08 -1.11
N PHE A 79 -10.62 -1.37 -0.98
CA PHE A 79 -9.80 -1.78 -2.10
C PHE A 79 -10.29 -3.10 -2.70
N LYS A 80 -10.65 -4.05 -1.84
CA LYS A 80 -11.17 -5.34 -2.32
C LYS A 80 -12.47 -5.19 -3.07
N GLU A 81 -13.37 -4.33 -2.59
CA GLU A 81 -14.62 -4.07 -3.27
C GLU A 81 -14.40 -3.51 -4.66
N ARG A 82 -13.32 -2.79 -4.87
CA ARG A 82 -12.99 -2.18 -6.16
C ARG A 82 -12.06 -3.04 -7.01
N LYS A 83 -11.78 -4.25 -6.58
CA LYS A 83 -10.88 -5.20 -7.25
C LYS A 83 -9.47 -4.66 -7.41
N ILE A 84 -8.99 -3.98 -6.37
CA ILE A 84 -7.64 -3.45 -6.31
C ILE A 84 -6.73 -4.51 -5.68
N VAL A 85 -5.56 -4.71 -6.26
CA VAL A 85 -4.58 -5.64 -5.71
C VAL A 85 -3.91 -5.01 -4.50
N THR A 86 -3.89 -5.72 -3.37
CA THR A 86 -3.30 -5.19 -2.14
C THR A 86 -2.04 -5.97 -1.77
N ILE A 87 -1.00 -5.23 -1.41
CA ILE A 87 0.26 -5.79 -0.92
C ILE A 87 0.52 -5.19 0.45
N GLY A 88 0.74 -6.04 1.44
CA GLY A 88 1.02 -5.58 2.79
C GLY A 88 2.49 -5.75 3.15
N MET A 89 3.06 -4.73 3.78
CA MET A 89 4.38 -4.80 4.39
C MET A 89 4.21 -4.46 5.85
N CYS A 90 4.46 -5.43 6.73
CA CYS A 90 4.11 -5.32 8.13
C CYS A 90 5.17 -5.99 9.01
N GLY A 91 5.34 -5.48 10.23
CA GLY A 91 6.26 -6.06 11.21
C GLY A 91 5.62 -7.13 12.10
N ASN A 92 4.32 -7.29 12.05
CA ASN A 92 3.60 -8.21 12.93
C ASN A 92 2.68 -9.14 12.15
N LYS A 93 3.06 -10.40 12.03
CA LYS A 93 2.31 -11.37 11.24
C LYS A 93 1.04 -11.90 11.91
N LYS A 94 0.83 -11.57 13.18
CA LYS A 94 -0.36 -12.02 13.92
C LYS A 94 -1.56 -11.09 13.72
N VAL A 95 -1.40 -10.04 12.95
CA VAL A 95 -2.46 -9.08 12.74
C VAL A 95 -3.54 -9.65 11.84
N LYS A 96 -4.76 -9.46 12.27
CA LYS A 96 -5.94 -9.96 11.59
C LYS A 96 -6.07 -9.50 10.14
N VAL A 97 -5.71 -8.26 9.91
CA VAL A 97 -5.83 -7.63 8.59
C VAL A 97 -4.97 -8.29 7.50
N LEU A 98 -3.91 -9.00 7.89
CA LEU A 98 -3.04 -9.66 6.92
C LEU A 98 -3.78 -10.69 6.08
N LYS A 99 -4.82 -11.31 6.65
CA LYS A 99 -5.59 -12.33 5.96
C LYS A 99 -6.42 -11.77 4.81
N GLU A 100 -6.64 -10.48 4.82
CA GLU A 100 -7.46 -9.81 3.82
C GLU A 100 -6.64 -9.25 2.66
N MET A 101 -5.32 -9.28 2.75
CA MET A 101 -4.44 -8.76 1.70
C MET A 101 -4.11 -9.84 0.67
N ASP A 102 -3.94 -9.43 -0.57
CA ASP A 102 -3.59 -10.35 -1.66
C ASP A 102 -2.17 -10.86 -1.55
N ALA A 103 -1.26 -10.04 -1.02
CA ALA A 103 0.11 -10.44 -0.78
C ALA A 103 0.61 -9.73 0.47
N VAL A 104 1.46 -10.41 1.25
CA VAL A 104 1.97 -9.85 2.49
C VAL A 104 3.47 -10.10 2.59
N ARG A 105 4.18 -9.06 3.02
CA ARG A 105 5.58 -9.15 3.41
C ARG A 105 5.70 -8.63 4.83
N TYR A 106 6.40 -9.34 5.68
CA TYR A 106 6.61 -8.85 7.04
C TYR A 106 8.01 -9.22 7.52
N ARG A 107 8.46 -8.49 8.54
CA ARG A 107 9.76 -8.72 9.17
C ARG A 107 9.58 -8.83 10.66
N LYS A 108 10.41 -9.64 11.30
CA LYS A 108 10.40 -9.76 12.76
C LYS A 108 10.92 -8.51 13.42
N ARG A 109 11.80 -7.77 12.77
CA ARG A 109 12.33 -6.51 13.27
C ARG A 109 11.68 -5.38 12.53
N SER A 110 11.57 -4.24 13.22
CA SER A 110 10.99 -3.09 12.57
C SER A 110 11.82 -2.68 11.36
N LEU A 111 11.11 -2.10 10.41
CA LEU A 111 11.76 -1.61 9.24
C LEU A 111 12.36 -0.32 9.55
N TYR A 112 13.63 -0.26 9.43
CA TYR A 112 14.23 0.96 9.53
C TYR A 112 14.77 1.28 8.32
N ILE A 113 14.57 2.30 7.90
CA ILE A 113 15.14 2.68 6.70
C ILE A 113 15.74 4.04 6.84
#